data_3eb23e3626fb34fb0c35e99a84a1193d
#
_entry.id   3eb23e3626fb34fb0c35e99a84a1193d
#
_cell.length_a   1.000
_cell.length_b   1.000
_cell.length_c   1.000
_cell.angle_alpha   90.00
_cell.angle_beta   90.00
_cell.angle_gamma   90.00
#
_symmetry.space_group_name_H-M   'P 1'
#
loop_
_entity.id
_entity.type
_entity.pdbx_description
1 polymer ?
#
loop_
_entity_poly.entity_id
_entity_poly.type
_entity_poly.pdbx_seq_one_letter_code
_entity_poly.pdbx_strand_id
1 'polypeptide(L)'
;MDPHHPVTRRRFLRDAALSVPAFSTLRRREGAFLTDVGICARLANAAVLAAGGCGYIEEGVQAFLIPGEPEEKFAPNLDALRAAPLRVPVCNGFLPGGLKAVGPEARHQDILAFAGIAFPRAARAGVRTIVWGSGESRKIPDGWAKAKAEEQFREIAGRTAALAANSGVVLVLEPLHRGETNFINSLREGAALVEAVGHPNFRLLADIYHLLREGERPDEIEAQGRWLRHCHIAEYEKRTPPGTAGDDFRPFLRALRKIGYGGRLSIEGRWDDLPRQVGPALAALKRQIAEA
;
A
#
# COMPACT_ATOMS: atom_id res chain seq x y z
N MET A 1 52.76 -52.71 21.52
CA MET A 1 52.80 -52.97 20.09
C MET A 1 51.71 -52.14 19.45
N ASP A 2 52.20 -51.19 18.78
CA ASP A 2 51.58 -50.21 17.86
C ASP A 2 50.72 -50.91 16.77
N PRO A 3 49.92 -50.22 15.92
CA PRO A 3 50.02 -48.80 15.54
C PRO A 3 48.70 -48.06 15.22
N HIS A 4 48.83 -46.77 15.22
CA HIS A 4 48.18 -45.71 14.47
C HIS A 4 47.35 -46.06 13.21
N HIS A 5 46.10 -45.51 13.13
CA HIS A 5 45.48 -45.14 11.87
C HIS A 5 44.93 -43.73 11.93
N PRO A 6 45.23 -42.86 10.95
CA PRO A 6 44.77 -41.49 10.92
C PRO A 6 43.34 -41.41 10.38
N VAL A 7 42.45 -40.75 11.11
CA VAL A 7 41.11 -40.43 10.67
C VAL A 7 41.20 -39.22 9.73
N THR A 8 41.00 -39.48 8.45
CA THR A 8 40.97 -38.50 7.37
C THR A 8 39.75 -37.56 7.52
N ARG A 9 40.07 -36.27 7.67
CA ARG A 9 39.14 -35.14 7.53
C ARG A 9 38.68 -34.99 6.07
N ARG A 10 37.76 -35.78 5.60
CA ARG A 10 37.07 -35.56 4.30
C ARG A 10 35.76 -36.31 4.30
N ARG A 11 34.70 -35.72 4.90
CA ARG A 11 33.27 -36.03 4.60
C ARG A 11 32.33 -35.19 5.47
N PHE A 12 32.28 -33.90 5.26
CA PHE A 12 31.16 -33.04 5.72
C PHE A 12 31.06 -31.81 4.81
N LEU A 13 30.84 -32.01 3.53
CA LEU A 13 30.39 -30.97 2.59
C LEU A 13 29.55 -31.70 1.53
N ARG A 14 28.36 -32.12 1.90
CA ARG A 14 27.29 -32.41 0.95
C ARG A 14 25.95 -32.16 1.65
N ASP A 15 25.08 -31.46 0.92
CA ASP A 15 23.65 -31.31 1.18
C ASP A 15 23.22 -30.27 2.23
N ALA A 16 23.65 -29.01 2.06
CA ALA A 16 22.80 -27.88 2.36
C ALA A 16 22.26 -27.32 1.03
N ALA A 17 21.39 -28.07 0.39
CA ALA A 17 20.52 -27.49 -0.63
C ALA A 17 19.58 -26.53 0.11
N LEU A 18 19.87 -25.23 0.02
CA LEU A 18 18.95 -24.17 0.37
C LEU A 18 17.70 -24.35 -0.50
N SER A 19 16.68 -25.00 0.04
CA SER A 19 15.36 -25.00 -0.53
C SER A 19 14.85 -23.56 -0.50
N VAL A 20 14.99 -22.88 -1.62
CA VAL A 20 14.25 -21.64 -1.90
C VAL A 20 12.78 -22.05 -1.78
N PRO A 21 11.99 -21.45 -0.85
CA PRO A 21 10.57 -21.75 -0.80
C PRO A 21 9.99 -21.37 -2.16
N ALA A 22 9.42 -22.35 -2.85
CA ALA A 22 8.68 -22.14 -4.08
C ALA A 22 7.65 -21.04 -3.81
N PHE A 23 7.74 -19.93 -4.54
CA PHE A 23 6.69 -18.92 -4.58
C PHE A 23 5.38 -19.66 -4.84
N SER A 24 4.56 -19.77 -3.81
CA SER A 24 3.18 -20.19 -3.95
C SER A 24 2.56 -19.24 -4.97
N THR A 25 2.43 -19.70 -6.19
CA THR A 25 1.60 -19.07 -7.20
C THR A 25 0.22 -19.02 -6.57
N LEU A 26 -0.16 -17.83 -6.09
CA LEU A 26 -1.53 -17.55 -5.69
C LEU A 26 -2.39 -18.02 -6.88
N ARG A 27 -3.03 -19.19 -6.73
CA ARG A 27 -4.02 -19.65 -7.70
C ARG A 27 -4.96 -18.48 -7.93
N ARG A 28 -4.97 -17.97 -9.17
CA ARG A 28 -5.97 -17.02 -9.64
C ARG A 28 -7.32 -17.57 -9.17
N ARG A 29 -7.97 -16.91 -8.22
CA ARG A 29 -9.39 -17.08 -8.11
C ARG A 29 -9.95 -16.59 -9.44
N GLU A 30 -10.59 -17.45 -10.20
CA GLU A 30 -11.48 -17.09 -11.29
C GLU A 30 -12.66 -16.32 -10.67
N GLY A 31 -12.39 -15.08 -10.27
CA GLY A 31 -13.35 -14.13 -9.75
C GLY A 31 -13.39 -12.94 -10.70
N ALA A 32 -14.53 -12.35 -10.87
CA ALA A 32 -14.68 -11.19 -11.73
C ALA A 32 -13.69 -10.08 -11.31
N PHE A 33 -13.12 -9.39 -12.28
CA PHE A 33 -12.12 -8.33 -12.11
C PHE A 33 -12.67 -7.16 -11.30
N LEU A 34 -12.00 -6.77 -10.22
CA LEU A 34 -12.33 -5.62 -9.36
C LEU A 34 -13.81 -5.57 -8.89
N THR A 35 -14.36 -6.71 -8.46
CA THR A 35 -15.75 -6.78 -7.97
C THR A 35 -15.97 -6.05 -6.65
N ASP A 36 -14.90 -5.87 -5.86
CA ASP A 36 -14.96 -5.30 -4.51
C ASP A 36 -14.19 -3.97 -4.50
N VAL A 37 -14.93 -2.87 -4.67
CA VAL A 37 -14.38 -1.50 -4.67
C VAL A 37 -14.51 -0.91 -3.28
N GLY A 38 -13.41 -0.38 -2.76
CA GLY A 38 -13.35 0.32 -1.47
C GLY A 38 -13.45 1.84 -1.59
N ILE A 39 -13.57 2.48 -0.45
CA ILE A 39 -13.54 3.94 -0.33
C ILE A 39 -12.63 4.32 0.83
N CYS A 40 -11.73 5.29 0.59
CA CYS A 40 -10.94 5.93 1.63
C CYS A 40 -11.84 6.85 2.46
N ALA A 41 -12.21 6.40 3.65
CA ALA A 41 -13.14 7.11 4.53
C ALA A 41 -13.02 6.63 5.98
N ARG A 42 -13.59 7.40 6.91
CA ARG A 42 -13.66 7.05 8.33
C ARG A 42 -14.61 5.89 8.57
N LEU A 43 -14.25 4.99 9.48
CA LEU A 43 -15.08 3.86 9.91
C LEU A 43 -16.49 4.31 10.38
N ALA A 44 -16.60 5.50 10.96
CA ALA A 44 -17.89 6.10 11.36
C ALA A 44 -18.90 6.21 10.19
N ASN A 45 -18.43 6.22 8.95
CA ASN A 45 -19.28 6.27 7.74
C ASN A 45 -19.72 4.87 7.26
N ALA A 46 -19.37 3.79 7.96
CA ALA A 46 -19.56 2.43 7.49
C ALA A 46 -20.99 2.10 7.04
N ALA A 47 -22.00 2.58 7.76
CA ALA A 47 -23.41 2.34 7.41
C ALA A 47 -23.80 3.03 6.08
N VAL A 48 -23.39 4.28 5.90
CA VAL A 48 -23.63 5.06 4.67
C VAL A 48 -22.89 4.43 3.48
N LEU A 49 -21.64 4.03 3.67
CA LEU A 49 -20.83 3.39 2.63
C LEU A 49 -21.42 2.05 2.21
N ALA A 50 -21.87 1.23 3.18
CA ALA A 50 -22.51 -0.06 2.92
C ALA A 50 -23.82 0.13 2.15
N ALA A 51 -24.67 1.08 2.57
CA ALA A 51 -25.92 1.41 1.87
C ALA A 51 -25.69 1.88 0.42
N GLY A 52 -24.55 2.59 0.17
CA GLY A 52 -24.15 2.99 -1.18
C GLY A 52 -23.52 1.87 -2.03
N GLY A 53 -23.32 0.67 -1.49
CA GLY A 53 -22.78 -0.50 -2.21
C GLY A 53 -21.24 -0.56 -2.22
N CYS A 54 -20.57 0.10 -1.25
CA CYS A 54 -19.13 -0.03 -1.00
C CYS A 54 -18.80 -1.44 -0.50
N GLY A 55 -17.69 -2.01 -0.96
CA GLY A 55 -17.28 -3.35 -0.58
C GLY A 55 -16.44 -3.41 0.69
N TYR A 56 -15.64 -2.37 0.96
CA TYR A 56 -14.79 -2.24 2.15
C TYR A 56 -14.39 -0.79 2.38
N ILE A 57 -13.90 -0.52 3.58
CA ILE A 57 -13.34 0.80 3.93
C ILE A 57 -11.82 0.72 3.90
N GLU A 58 -11.19 1.75 3.36
CA GLU A 58 -9.79 2.06 3.60
C GLU A 58 -9.71 3.22 4.59
N GLU A 59 -9.15 2.98 5.77
CA GLU A 59 -9.14 3.96 6.87
C GLU A 59 -7.71 4.51 7.09
N GLY A 60 -7.59 5.68 7.67
CA GLY A 60 -6.29 6.28 7.99
C GLY A 60 -5.59 5.58 9.16
N VAL A 61 -4.29 5.22 9.01
CA VAL A 61 -3.49 4.59 10.09
C VAL A 61 -3.53 5.41 11.37
N GLN A 62 -3.34 6.74 11.25
CA GLN A 62 -3.25 7.63 12.40
C GLN A 62 -4.59 7.84 13.11
N ALA A 63 -5.68 7.58 12.43
CA ALA A 63 -7.02 7.75 12.95
C ALA A 63 -7.64 6.44 13.47
N PHE A 64 -7.28 5.33 12.85
CA PHE A 64 -7.87 4.02 13.15
C PHE A 64 -6.95 3.15 14.00
N LEU A 65 -5.69 2.98 13.59
CA LEU A 65 -4.70 2.20 14.35
C LEU A 65 -4.06 3.01 15.47
N ILE A 66 -4.08 4.34 15.36
CA ILE A 66 -3.60 5.32 16.33
C ILE A 66 -2.28 4.91 17.03
N PRO A 67 -1.18 4.65 16.31
CA PRO A 67 0.06 4.13 16.90
C PRO A 67 0.76 5.10 17.86
N GLY A 68 0.40 6.39 17.81
CA GLY A 68 0.88 7.41 18.75
C GLY A 68 0.17 7.42 20.10
N GLU A 69 -0.89 6.61 20.26
CA GLU A 69 -1.73 6.57 21.44
C GLU A 69 -1.57 5.23 22.20
N PRO A 70 -1.82 5.20 23.53
CA PRO A 70 -1.78 3.98 24.29
C PRO A 70 -2.85 2.95 23.85
N GLU A 71 -2.70 1.71 24.29
CA GLU A 71 -3.54 0.58 23.83
C GLU A 71 -5.03 0.76 24.19
N GLU A 72 -5.32 1.38 25.32
CA GLU A 72 -6.67 1.64 25.80
C GLU A 72 -7.47 2.56 24.85
N LYS A 73 -6.77 3.39 24.08
CA LYS A 73 -7.38 4.25 23.06
C LYS A 73 -7.71 3.48 21.79
N PHE A 74 -6.97 2.41 21.49
CA PHE A 74 -7.20 1.60 20.30
C PHE A 74 -8.36 0.60 20.48
N ALA A 75 -8.58 0.07 21.67
CA ALA A 75 -9.63 -0.92 21.91
C ALA A 75 -11.03 -0.49 21.43
N PRO A 76 -11.50 0.75 21.65
CA PRO A 76 -12.79 1.21 21.10
C PRO A 76 -12.89 1.16 19.58
N ASN A 77 -11.78 1.37 18.86
CA ASN A 77 -11.79 1.27 17.38
C ASN A 77 -12.00 -0.16 16.91
N LEU A 78 -11.47 -1.15 17.63
CA LEU A 78 -11.73 -2.57 17.37
C LEU A 78 -13.19 -2.94 17.62
N ASP A 79 -13.79 -2.43 18.69
CA ASP A 79 -15.19 -2.70 19.00
C ASP A 79 -16.11 -2.04 17.96
N ALA A 80 -15.81 -0.82 17.55
CA ALA A 80 -16.52 -0.14 16.46
C ALA A 80 -16.41 -0.93 15.14
N LEU A 81 -15.21 -1.47 14.82
CA LEU A 81 -15.02 -2.29 13.64
C LEU A 81 -15.84 -3.59 13.68
N ARG A 82 -15.91 -4.25 14.83
CA ARG A 82 -16.71 -5.49 15.01
C ARG A 82 -18.21 -5.26 14.79
N ALA A 83 -18.68 -4.06 15.17
CA ALA A 83 -20.07 -3.66 14.98
C ALA A 83 -20.37 -3.11 13.57
N ALA A 84 -19.34 -2.78 12.79
CA ALA A 84 -19.52 -2.16 11.48
C ALA A 84 -19.97 -3.18 10.41
N PRO A 85 -20.82 -2.76 9.45
CA PRO A 85 -21.24 -3.60 8.33
C PRO A 85 -20.14 -3.86 7.28
N LEU A 86 -19.01 -3.12 7.34
CA LEU A 86 -17.90 -3.21 6.40
C LEU A 86 -16.58 -3.51 7.12
N ARG A 87 -15.69 -4.22 6.43
CA ARG A 87 -14.32 -4.50 6.89
C ARG A 87 -13.38 -3.35 6.55
N VAL A 88 -12.23 -3.30 7.23
CA VAL A 88 -11.09 -2.40 6.96
C VAL A 88 -9.87 -3.26 6.60
N PRO A 89 -9.73 -3.75 5.37
CA PRO A 89 -8.59 -4.58 4.98
C PRO A 89 -7.35 -3.76 4.60
N VAL A 90 -7.49 -2.45 4.41
CA VAL A 90 -6.45 -1.52 3.98
C VAL A 90 -6.47 -0.27 4.87
N CYS A 91 -5.29 0.24 5.21
CA CYS A 91 -5.14 1.58 5.81
C CYS A 91 -4.16 2.42 5.00
N ASN A 92 -4.46 3.72 4.85
CA ASN A 92 -3.57 4.70 4.22
C ASN A 92 -2.94 5.66 5.24
N GLY A 93 -2.11 6.61 4.75
CA GLY A 93 -1.51 7.63 5.60
C GLY A 93 -0.59 7.05 6.68
N PHE A 94 0.32 6.14 6.30
CA PHE A 94 1.15 5.38 7.24
C PHE A 94 1.86 6.26 8.26
N LEU A 95 2.67 7.22 7.82
CA LEU A 95 3.46 8.07 8.72
C LEU A 95 2.90 9.48 8.85
N PRO A 96 2.90 10.06 10.07
CA PRO A 96 2.68 11.49 10.22
C PRO A 96 3.85 12.29 9.61
N GLY A 97 3.58 13.47 9.07
CA GLY A 97 4.57 14.30 8.38
C GLY A 97 5.81 14.68 9.21
N GLY A 98 5.68 14.68 10.54
CA GLY A 98 6.79 14.94 11.47
C GLY A 98 7.80 13.78 11.61
N LEU A 99 7.45 12.55 11.23
CA LEU A 99 8.38 11.43 11.19
C LEU A 99 9.09 11.39 9.85
N LYS A 100 10.25 12.06 9.76
CA LYS A 100 11.04 12.17 8.53
C LYS A 100 11.78 10.86 8.23
N ALA A 101 11.57 10.33 7.02
CA ALA A 101 12.22 9.14 6.51
C ALA A 101 13.56 9.46 5.80
N VAL A 102 13.69 10.68 5.29
CA VAL A 102 14.86 11.15 4.53
C VAL A 102 15.29 12.53 5.01
N GLY A 103 16.52 12.91 4.66
CA GLY A 103 17.10 14.19 5.03
C GLY A 103 17.95 14.12 6.30
N PRO A 104 18.49 15.25 6.77
CA PRO A 104 19.31 15.31 7.98
C PRO A 104 18.52 15.04 9.26
N GLU A 105 17.20 15.25 9.21
CA GLU A 105 16.28 15.02 10.34
C GLU A 105 15.62 13.64 10.28
N ALA A 106 16.14 12.70 9.49
CA ALA A 106 15.58 11.37 9.38
C ALA A 106 15.55 10.65 10.75
N ARG A 107 14.38 10.15 11.15
CA ARG A 107 14.11 9.55 12.46
C ARG A 107 13.73 8.07 12.35
N HIS A 108 14.66 7.28 11.80
CA HIS A 108 14.43 5.87 11.48
C HIS A 108 14.01 5.03 12.69
N GLN A 109 14.60 5.29 13.88
CA GLN A 109 14.22 4.57 15.09
C GLN A 109 12.78 4.87 15.53
N ASP A 110 12.36 6.13 15.40
CA ASP A 110 10.98 6.52 15.74
C ASP A 110 9.97 5.95 14.74
N ILE A 111 10.34 5.89 13.45
CA ILE A 111 9.54 5.21 12.42
C ILE A 111 9.37 3.73 12.75
N LEU A 112 10.44 3.04 13.18
CA LEU A 112 10.37 1.64 13.56
C LEU A 112 9.57 1.42 14.83
N ALA A 113 9.68 2.31 15.82
CA ALA A 113 8.86 2.26 17.03
C ALA A 113 7.37 2.44 16.68
N PHE A 114 7.04 3.43 15.84
CA PHE A 114 5.69 3.67 15.34
C PHE A 114 5.13 2.45 14.57
N ALA A 115 5.93 1.89 13.67
CA ALA A 115 5.59 0.69 12.89
C ALA A 115 5.38 -0.53 13.80
N GLY A 116 6.20 -0.68 14.85
CA GLY A 116 6.11 -1.75 15.85
C GLY A 116 4.80 -1.75 16.64
N ILE A 117 4.09 -0.61 16.69
CA ILE A 117 2.74 -0.49 17.26
C ILE A 117 1.68 -0.65 16.15
N ALA A 118 1.88 0.02 15.01
CA ALA A 118 0.91 0.03 13.92
C ALA A 118 0.60 -1.36 13.37
N PHE A 119 1.63 -2.17 13.08
CA PHE A 119 1.44 -3.45 12.42
C PHE A 119 0.75 -4.52 13.29
N PRO A 120 1.09 -4.71 14.57
CA PRO A 120 0.32 -5.60 15.44
C PRO A 120 -1.15 -5.17 15.58
N ARG A 121 -1.43 -3.86 15.69
CA ARG A 121 -2.79 -3.34 15.70
C ARG A 121 -3.52 -3.60 14.39
N ALA A 122 -2.83 -3.42 13.24
CA ALA A 122 -3.35 -3.75 11.92
C ALA A 122 -3.74 -5.24 11.82
N ALA A 123 -2.86 -6.15 12.25
CA ALA A 123 -3.13 -7.59 12.26
C ALA A 123 -4.39 -7.94 13.06
N ARG A 124 -4.55 -7.36 14.25
CA ARG A 124 -5.73 -7.56 15.13
C ARG A 124 -7.01 -7.01 14.51
N ALA A 125 -6.92 -5.90 13.78
CA ALA A 125 -8.04 -5.29 13.06
C ALA A 125 -8.36 -5.99 11.71
N GLY A 126 -7.57 -6.99 11.30
CA GLY A 126 -7.74 -7.65 9.99
C GLY A 126 -7.23 -6.83 8.80
N VAL A 127 -6.50 -5.73 9.05
CA VAL A 127 -5.81 -4.95 8.02
C VAL A 127 -4.65 -5.76 7.47
N ARG A 128 -4.55 -5.86 6.14
CA ARG A 128 -3.52 -6.65 5.45
C ARG A 128 -2.64 -5.81 4.54
N THR A 129 -3.02 -4.56 4.30
CA THR A 129 -2.25 -3.64 3.46
C THR A 129 -2.20 -2.28 4.16
N ILE A 130 -1.01 -1.68 4.21
CA ILE A 130 -0.83 -0.30 4.67
C ILE A 130 -0.14 0.49 3.57
N VAL A 131 -0.70 1.65 3.26
CA VAL A 131 -0.21 2.54 2.19
C VAL A 131 0.79 3.54 2.77
N TRP A 132 1.98 3.56 2.22
CA TRP A 132 3.01 4.56 2.49
C TRP A 132 3.02 5.60 1.37
N GLY A 133 2.02 6.47 1.35
CA GLY A 133 1.98 7.72 0.57
C GLY A 133 2.80 8.79 1.30
N SER A 134 2.34 9.24 2.45
CA SER A 134 3.04 10.10 3.44
C SER A 134 4.08 11.07 2.86
N GLY A 135 3.67 11.93 1.89
CA GLY A 135 4.57 12.78 1.10
C GLY A 135 5.49 13.65 1.94
N GLU A 136 4.97 14.27 3.00
CA GLU A 136 5.76 15.12 3.90
C GLU A 136 6.83 14.35 4.70
N SER A 137 6.60 13.06 5.01
CA SER A 137 7.59 12.25 5.73
C SER A 137 8.81 11.92 4.89
N ARG A 138 8.68 11.93 3.56
CA ARG A 138 9.75 11.58 2.62
C ARG A 138 10.19 12.72 1.71
N LYS A 139 9.66 13.94 1.90
CA LYS A 139 10.08 15.11 1.15
C LYS A 139 11.55 15.40 1.38
N ILE A 140 12.32 15.53 0.28
CA ILE A 140 13.75 15.82 0.33
C ILE A 140 13.93 17.30 0.68
N PRO A 141 14.65 17.65 1.76
CA PRO A 141 14.95 19.04 2.09
C PRO A 141 15.83 19.71 1.03
N ASP A 142 15.72 21.03 0.92
CA ASP A 142 16.54 21.82 0.01
C ASP A 142 18.03 21.59 0.28
N GLY A 143 18.81 21.43 -0.78
CA GLY A 143 20.24 21.15 -0.69
C GLY A 143 20.62 19.71 -0.28
N TRP A 144 19.66 18.85 0.04
CA TRP A 144 19.97 17.44 0.34
C TRP A 144 20.03 16.60 -0.94
N ALA A 145 21.11 15.81 -1.08
CA ALA A 145 21.31 15.01 -2.28
C ALA A 145 20.25 13.91 -2.43
N LYS A 146 19.61 13.81 -3.60
CA LYS A 146 18.60 12.78 -3.91
C LYS A 146 19.12 11.37 -3.67
N ALA A 147 20.37 11.07 -4.05
CA ALA A 147 20.98 9.75 -3.84
C ALA A 147 21.08 9.36 -2.35
N LYS A 148 21.36 10.32 -1.46
CA LYS A 148 21.34 10.07 -0.01
C LYS A 148 19.92 9.82 0.50
N ALA A 149 18.93 10.54 -0.02
CA ALA A 149 17.53 10.32 0.33
C ALA A 149 17.05 8.93 -0.12
N GLU A 150 17.46 8.49 -1.32
CA GLU A 150 17.15 7.14 -1.83
C GLU A 150 17.77 6.05 -0.95
N GLU A 151 19.02 6.21 -0.52
CA GLU A 151 19.69 5.27 0.39
C GLU A 151 18.96 5.19 1.74
N GLN A 152 18.68 6.35 2.36
CA GLN A 152 17.94 6.43 3.63
C GLN A 152 16.56 5.78 3.51
N PHE A 153 15.82 6.09 2.44
CA PHE A 153 14.49 5.55 2.24
C PHE A 153 14.52 4.03 2.01
N ARG A 154 15.46 3.54 1.20
CA ARG A 154 15.65 2.11 0.96
C ARG A 154 15.93 1.35 2.25
N GLU A 155 16.82 1.87 3.11
CA GLU A 155 17.15 1.27 4.40
C GLU A 155 15.91 1.17 5.29
N ILE A 156 15.23 2.29 5.52
CA ILE A 156 14.08 2.30 6.43
C ILE A 156 12.90 1.51 5.88
N ALA A 157 12.67 1.51 4.56
CA ALA A 157 11.62 0.73 3.93
C ALA A 157 11.86 -0.78 4.10
N GLY A 158 13.09 -1.25 3.93
CA GLY A 158 13.44 -2.66 4.14
C GLY A 158 13.21 -3.11 5.58
N ARG A 159 13.65 -2.32 6.56
CA ARG A 159 13.46 -2.61 7.99
C ARG A 159 11.98 -2.60 8.38
N THR A 160 11.23 -1.63 7.86
CA THR A 160 9.80 -1.49 8.12
C THR A 160 9.01 -2.64 7.46
N ALA A 161 9.39 -3.05 6.24
CA ALA A 161 8.79 -4.20 5.56
C ALA A 161 8.99 -5.52 6.32
N ALA A 162 10.17 -5.71 6.93
CA ALA A 162 10.43 -6.86 7.78
C ALA A 162 9.53 -6.89 9.03
N LEU A 163 9.29 -5.74 9.67
CA LEU A 163 8.33 -5.63 10.77
C LEU A 163 6.89 -5.92 10.29
N ALA A 164 6.50 -5.40 9.13
CA ALA A 164 5.18 -5.65 8.54
C ALA A 164 4.95 -7.14 8.28
N ALA A 165 5.98 -7.87 7.82
CA ALA A 165 5.92 -9.31 7.57
C ALA A 165 5.58 -10.11 8.83
N ASN A 166 6.13 -9.74 10.00
CA ASN A 166 5.85 -10.39 11.28
C ASN A 166 4.37 -10.30 11.69
N SER A 167 3.65 -9.31 11.15
CA SER A 167 2.22 -9.09 11.39
C SER A 167 1.33 -9.53 10.21
N GLY A 168 1.90 -10.14 9.18
CA GLY A 168 1.17 -10.53 7.96
C GLY A 168 0.62 -9.33 7.18
N VAL A 169 1.27 -8.17 7.29
CA VAL A 169 0.91 -6.93 6.60
C VAL A 169 1.83 -6.72 5.40
N VAL A 170 1.29 -6.25 4.29
CA VAL A 170 2.04 -5.75 3.14
C VAL A 170 2.05 -4.23 3.18
N LEU A 171 3.23 -3.64 3.17
CA LEU A 171 3.43 -2.21 3.03
C LEU A 171 3.50 -1.87 1.54
N VAL A 172 2.71 -0.92 1.08
CA VAL A 172 2.72 -0.50 -0.33
C VAL A 172 3.17 0.94 -0.46
N LEU A 173 4.19 1.15 -1.29
CA LEU A 173 4.70 2.47 -1.62
C LEU A 173 3.78 3.12 -2.66
N GLU A 174 3.35 4.31 -2.38
CA GLU A 174 2.54 5.12 -3.28
C GLU A 174 3.36 6.29 -3.84
N PRO A 175 3.67 6.30 -5.14
CA PRO A 175 4.18 7.48 -5.82
C PRO A 175 3.12 8.59 -5.81
N LEU A 176 3.53 9.82 -5.47
CA LEU A 176 2.65 10.98 -5.39
C LEU A 176 3.05 12.02 -6.43
N HIS A 177 2.11 12.80 -6.94
CA HIS A 177 2.43 13.89 -7.87
C HIS A 177 3.29 14.98 -7.23
N ARG A 178 4.05 15.74 -8.05
CA ARG A 178 5.01 16.77 -7.60
C ARG A 178 4.42 17.90 -6.77
N GLY A 179 3.11 18.10 -6.83
CA GLY A 179 2.42 19.06 -5.96
C GLY A 179 2.35 18.61 -4.49
N GLU A 180 2.52 17.33 -4.18
CA GLU A 180 2.47 16.81 -2.80
C GLU A 180 3.86 16.47 -2.24
N THR A 181 4.81 16.05 -3.09
CA THR A 181 6.17 15.73 -2.66
C THR A 181 7.15 15.89 -3.83
N ASN A 182 8.45 16.05 -3.53
CA ASN A 182 9.52 16.10 -4.52
C ASN A 182 10.31 14.78 -4.64
N PHE A 183 9.75 13.68 -4.11
CA PHE A 183 10.46 12.39 -4.09
C PHE A 183 9.50 11.23 -4.34
N ILE A 184 9.85 10.42 -5.34
CA ILE A 184 9.05 9.27 -5.84
C ILE A 184 7.75 9.76 -6.47
N ASN A 185 7.87 10.30 -7.68
CA ASN A 185 6.79 10.96 -8.38
C ASN A 185 6.27 10.18 -9.61
N SER A 186 6.74 8.94 -9.84
CA SER A 186 6.24 8.08 -10.91
C SER A 186 6.18 6.61 -10.50
N LEU A 187 5.35 5.81 -11.20
CA LEU A 187 5.32 4.35 -10.99
C LEU A 187 6.69 3.73 -11.20
N ARG A 188 7.45 4.22 -12.18
CA ARG A 188 8.80 3.74 -12.48
C ARG A 188 9.77 4.01 -11.32
N GLU A 189 9.77 5.21 -10.74
CA GLU A 189 10.58 5.53 -9.56
C GLU A 189 10.20 4.66 -8.37
N GLY A 190 8.89 4.49 -8.11
CA GLY A 190 8.39 3.62 -7.04
C GLY A 190 8.78 2.16 -7.25
N ALA A 191 8.64 1.64 -8.46
CA ALA A 191 9.02 0.27 -8.81
C ALA A 191 10.50 0.01 -8.63
N ALA A 192 11.37 0.95 -9.04
CA ALA A 192 12.82 0.85 -8.85
C ALA A 192 13.20 0.76 -7.36
N LEU A 193 12.53 1.53 -6.49
CA LEU A 193 12.74 1.45 -5.04
C LEU A 193 12.20 0.14 -4.45
N VAL A 194 11.04 -0.33 -4.88
CA VAL A 194 10.49 -1.63 -4.45
C VAL A 194 11.44 -2.77 -4.82
N GLU A 195 11.99 -2.73 -6.04
CA GLU A 195 12.99 -3.70 -6.50
C GLU A 195 14.29 -3.61 -5.68
N ALA A 196 14.80 -2.40 -5.44
CA ALA A 196 16.03 -2.17 -4.67
C ALA A 196 15.88 -2.58 -3.19
N VAL A 197 14.70 -2.44 -2.59
CA VAL A 197 14.40 -2.95 -1.23
C VAL A 197 14.35 -4.48 -1.23
N GLY A 198 13.82 -5.11 -2.27
CA GLY A 198 13.82 -6.55 -2.47
C GLY A 198 13.03 -7.37 -1.44
N HIS A 199 12.14 -6.74 -0.65
CA HIS A 199 11.39 -7.43 0.40
C HIS A 199 9.98 -7.85 -0.07
N PRO A 200 9.52 -9.10 0.17
CA PRO A 200 8.21 -9.56 -0.29
C PRO A 200 7.03 -8.77 0.28
N ASN A 201 7.17 -8.18 1.45
CA ASN A 201 6.13 -7.35 2.08
C ASN A 201 6.29 -5.84 1.79
N PHE A 202 7.14 -5.45 0.82
CA PHE A 202 7.20 -4.10 0.29
C PHE A 202 6.81 -4.13 -1.18
N ARG A 203 5.71 -3.48 -1.53
CA ARG A 203 5.09 -3.54 -2.86
C ARG A 203 4.73 -2.14 -3.33
N LEU A 204 4.15 -2.03 -4.54
CA LEU A 204 3.79 -0.78 -5.17
C LEU A 204 2.27 -0.58 -5.15
N LEU A 205 1.86 0.68 -5.04
CA LEU A 205 0.50 1.16 -5.28
C LEU A 205 0.50 2.01 -6.55
N ALA A 206 -0.52 1.85 -7.38
CA ALA A 206 -0.83 2.77 -8.46
C ALA A 206 -2.04 3.62 -8.08
N ASP A 207 -1.85 4.93 -7.85
CA ASP A 207 -2.96 5.88 -7.75
C ASP A 207 -3.19 6.55 -9.10
N ILE A 208 -4.32 6.24 -9.74
CA ILE A 208 -4.67 6.76 -11.06
C ILE A 208 -4.79 8.28 -11.04
N TYR A 209 -5.22 8.88 -9.94
CA TYR A 209 -5.20 10.34 -9.79
C TYR A 209 -3.77 10.91 -9.91
N HIS A 210 -2.80 10.32 -9.21
CA HIS A 210 -1.41 10.78 -9.27
C HIS A 210 -0.79 10.52 -10.64
N LEU A 211 -1.10 9.38 -11.30
CA LEU A 211 -0.67 9.11 -12.65
C LEU A 211 -1.19 10.18 -13.62
N LEU A 212 -2.48 10.50 -13.55
CA LEU A 212 -3.09 11.56 -14.36
C LEU A 212 -2.42 12.91 -14.12
N ARG A 213 -2.13 13.27 -12.86
CA ARG A 213 -1.49 14.54 -12.49
C ARG A 213 -0.05 14.66 -12.99
N GLU A 214 0.69 13.55 -13.12
CA GLU A 214 2.04 13.50 -13.66
C GLU A 214 2.07 13.21 -15.17
N GLY A 215 0.90 13.00 -15.82
CA GLY A 215 0.80 12.67 -17.23
C GLY A 215 1.31 11.27 -17.57
N GLU A 216 1.35 10.36 -16.58
CA GLU A 216 1.71 8.98 -16.80
C GLU A 216 0.61 8.24 -17.57
N ARG A 217 1.02 7.36 -18.46
CA ARG A 217 0.12 6.61 -19.36
C ARG A 217 -0.22 5.23 -18.77
N PRO A 218 -1.32 4.60 -19.23
CA PRO A 218 -1.69 3.24 -18.80
C PRO A 218 -0.60 2.17 -19.00
N ASP A 219 0.30 2.34 -19.99
CA ASP A 219 1.41 1.44 -20.25
C ASP A 219 2.45 1.38 -19.11
N GLU A 220 2.53 2.41 -18.25
CA GLU A 220 3.34 2.34 -17.02
C GLU A 220 2.76 1.32 -16.03
N ILE A 221 1.44 1.17 -15.93
CA ILE A 221 0.81 0.09 -15.15
C ILE A 221 1.23 -1.29 -15.70
N GLU A 222 1.23 -1.46 -17.04
CA GLU A 222 1.65 -2.71 -17.65
C GLU A 222 3.12 -3.02 -17.36
N ALA A 223 3.99 -2.01 -17.50
CA ALA A 223 5.42 -2.15 -17.27
C ALA A 223 5.78 -2.50 -15.82
N GLN A 224 5.08 -1.93 -14.83
CA GLN A 224 5.36 -2.10 -13.41
C GLN A 224 4.43 -3.10 -12.70
N GLY A 225 3.54 -3.75 -13.42
CA GLY A 225 2.44 -4.58 -12.92
C GLY A 225 2.85 -5.68 -11.93
N ARG A 226 4.05 -6.26 -12.10
CA ARG A 226 4.59 -7.30 -11.19
C ARG A 226 4.73 -6.85 -9.73
N TRP A 227 4.85 -5.53 -9.49
CA TRP A 227 5.02 -4.96 -8.17
C TRP A 227 3.71 -4.50 -7.54
N LEU A 228 2.65 -4.32 -8.34
CA LEU A 228 1.39 -3.75 -7.88
C LEU A 228 0.65 -4.67 -6.91
N ARG A 229 0.21 -4.08 -5.80
CA ARG A 229 -0.56 -4.77 -4.77
C ARG A 229 -1.86 -4.06 -4.42
N HIS A 230 -1.92 -2.75 -4.62
CA HIS A 230 -3.08 -1.90 -4.34
C HIS A 230 -3.22 -0.83 -5.41
N CYS A 231 -4.43 -0.30 -5.59
CA CYS A 231 -4.71 0.82 -6.48
C CYS A 231 -5.63 1.83 -5.81
N HIS A 232 -5.38 3.10 -6.08
CA HIS A 232 -6.29 4.20 -5.78
C HIS A 232 -6.83 4.81 -7.08
N ILE A 233 -7.97 5.48 -6.98
CA ILE A 233 -8.62 6.16 -8.10
C ILE A 233 -9.40 7.38 -7.61
N ALA A 234 -9.22 8.50 -8.31
CA ALA A 234 -10.07 9.67 -8.28
C ALA A 234 -9.92 10.43 -9.59
N GLU A 235 -10.85 11.34 -9.87
CA GLU A 235 -10.81 12.16 -11.06
C GLU A 235 -9.73 13.25 -10.98
N TYR A 236 -9.19 13.64 -12.13
CA TYR A 236 -8.12 14.62 -12.26
C TYR A 236 -8.49 15.97 -11.65
N GLU A 237 -9.70 16.44 -11.94
CA GLU A 237 -10.16 17.75 -11.46
C GLU A 237 -10.57 17.65 -9.98
N LYS A 238 -9.89 18.41 -9.13
CA LYS A 238 -10.14 18.53 -7.68
C LYS A 238 -10.12 17.23 -6.89
N ARG A 239 -9.61 16.13 -7.48
CA ARG A 239 -9.61 14.79 -6.86
C ARG A 239 -11.04 14.34 -6.51
N THR A 240 -12.02 14.63 -7.38
CA THR A 240 -13.42 14.25 -7.14
C THR A 240 -13.63 12.74 -7.30
N PRO A 241 -14.70 12.18 -6.70
CA PRO A 241 -15.01 10.77 -6.92
C PRO A 241 -15.47 10.50 -8.36
N PRO A 242 -15.31 9.27 -8.90
CA PRO A 242 -15.67 8.92 -10.27
C PRO A 242 -17.11 9.29 -10.64
N GLY A 243 -17.29 9.92 -11.82
CA GLY A 243 -18.57 10.36 -12.34
C GLY A 243 -18.98 11.79 -11.95
N THR A 244 -18.11 12.53 -11.28
CA THR A 244 -18.33 13.94 -10.94
C THR A 244 -17.85 14.87 -12.07
N ALA A 245 -16.61 14.73 -12.51
CA ALA A 245 -16.01 15.48 -13.64
C ALA A 245 -16.09 14.71 -14.96
N GLY A 246 -16.28 13.39 -14.92
CA GLY A 246 -16.52 12.56 -16.10
C GLY A 246 -15.26 11.97 -16.72
N ASP A 247 -14.20 11.78 -15.94
CA ASP A 247 -12.96 11.16 -16.41
C ASP A 247 -13.17 9.72 -16.92
N ASP A 248 -12.49 9.37 -18.00
CA ASP A 248 -12.47 8.02 -18.56
C ASP A 248 -11.29 7.21 -17.99
N PHE A 249 -11.59 6.33 -17.05
CA PHE A 249 -10.59 5.43 -16.44
C PHE A 249 -10.40 4.13 -17.19
N ARG A 250 -11.20 3.81 -18.22
CA ARG A 250 -11.15 2.55 -18.96
C ARG A 250 -9.76 2.21 -19.50
N PRO A 251 -8.93 3.15 -20.00
CA PRO A 251 -7.58 2.84 -20.42
C PRO A 251 -6.71 2.24 -19.28
N PHE A 252 -6.78 2.81 -18.09
CA PHE A 252 -6.05 2.33 -16.90
C PHE A 252 -6.62 1.00 -16.37
N LEU A 253 -7.95 0.87 -16.38
CA LEU A 253 -8.63 -0.38 -15.97
C LEU A 253 -8.31 -1.53 -16.94
N ARG A 254 -8.21 -1.28 -18.25
CA ARG A 254 -7.73 -2.26 -19.24
C ARG A 254 -6.29 -2.69 -18.99
N ALA A 255 -5.40 -1.74 -18.65
CA ALA A 255 -4.02 -2.05 -18.28
C ALA A 255 -3.95 -2.96 -17.05
N LEU A 256 -4.72 -2.65 -15.99
CA LEU A 256 -4.85 -3.51 -14.79
C LEU A 256 -5.38 -4.90 -15.15
N ARG A 257 -6.39 -5.01 -16.01
CA ARG A 257 -6.93 -6.28 -16.48
C ARG A 257 -5.90 -7.09 -17.27
N LYS A 258 -5.16 -6.44 -18.16
CA LYS A 258 -4.13 -7.05 -19.00
C LYS A 258 -3.01 -7.70 -18.20
N ILE A 259 -2.56 -7.06 -17.12
CA ILE A 259 -1.55 -7.65 -16.21
C ILE A 259 -2.15 -8.71 -15.26
N GLY A 260 -3.45 -8.96 -15.32
CA GLY A 260 -4.15 -9.87 -14.42
C GLY A 260 -4.14 -9.39 -12.98
N TYR A 261 -4.32 -8.10 -12.77
CA TYR A 261 -4.35 -7.52 -11.43
C TYR A 261 -5.42 -8.18 -10.55
N GLY A 262 -5.03 -8.68 -9.39
CA GLY A 262 -5.90 -9.34 -8.40
C GLY A 262 -5.91 -8.63 -7.04
N GLY A 263 -5.43 -7.39 -6.99
CA GLY A 263 -5.45 -6.56 -5.77
C GLY A 263 -6.79 -5.84 -5.57
N ARG A 264 -6.80 -4.88 -4.65
CA ARG A 264 -7.97 -4.04 -4.35
C ARG A 264 -7.86 -2.68 -5.04
N LEU A 265 -9.02 -2.04 -5.24
CA LEU A 265 -9.14 -0.69 -5.74
C LEU A 265 -9.99 0.13 -4.77
N SER A 266 -9.46 1.27 -4.30
CA SER A 266 -10.21 2.21 -3.44
C SER A 266 -10.38 3.57 -4.12
N ILE A 267 -11.57 4.15 -3.99
CA ILE A 267 -11.78 5.56 -4.34
C ILE A 267 -11.17 6.42 -3.25
N GLU A 268 -10.13 7.19 -3.58
CA GLU A 268 -9.49 8.17 -2.70
C GLU A 268 -9.79 9.60 -3.17
N GLY A 269 -11.07 9.97 -3.09
CA GLY A 269 -11.58 11.24 -3.58
C GLY A 269 -11.94 12.23 -2.48
N ARG A 270 -12.15 13.48 -2.89
CA ARG A 270 -12.73 14.54 -2.06
C ARG A 270 -14.23 14.55 -2.25
N TRP A 271 -14.96 14.37 -1.16
CA TRP A 271 -16.41 14.28 -1.15
C TRP A 271 -17.02 15.59 -0.64
N ASP A 272 -17.90 16.21 -1.41
CA ASP A 272 -18.70 17.36 -0.95
C ASP A 272 -19.87 16.90 -0.09
N ASP A 273 -20.53 15.79 -0.48
CA ASP A 273 -21.65 15.17 0.25
C ASP A 273 -21.51 13.63 0.11
N LEU A 274 -20.72 13.03 0.98
CA LEU A 274 -20.45 11.60 0.94
C LEU A 274 -21.73 10.74 0.87
N PRO A 275 -22.76 10.95 1.71
CA PRO A 275 -24.00 10.17 1.66
C PRO A 275 -24.68 10.18 0.29
N ARG A 276 -24.71 11.32 -0.38
CA ARG A 276 -25.36 11.47 -1.69
C ARG A 276 -24.51 10.98 -2.85
N GLN A 277 -23.20 11.05 -2.72
CA GLN A 277 -22.26 10.78 -3.83
C GLN A 277 -21.79 9.31 -3.89
N VAL A 278 -21.79 8.55 -2.78
CA VAL A 278 -21.23 7.19 -2.72
C VAL A 278 -21.85 6.27 -3.77
N GLY A 279 -23.18 6.17 -3.81
CA GLY A 279 -23.89 5.29 -4.74
C GLY A 279 -23.62 5.64 -6.22
N PRO A 280 -23.83 6.90 -6.64
CA PRO A 280 -23.50 7.34 -8.00
C PRO A 280 -22.04 7.10 -8.39
N ALA A 281 -21.06 7.40 -7.52
CA ALA A 281 -19.65 7.23 -7.81
C ALA A 281 -19.28 5.74 -8.01
N LEU A 282 -19.75 4.88 -7.13
CA LEU A 282 -19.56 3.43 -7.27
C LEU A 282 -20.22 2.88 -8.53
N ALA A 283 -21.43 3.35 -8.88
CA ALA A 283 -22.11 2.95 -10.10
C ALA A 283 -21.33 3.40 -11.36
N ALA A 284 -20.83 4.62 -11.37
CA ALA A 284 -20.02 5.15 -12.47
C ALA A 284 -18.71 4.33 -12.64
N LEU A 285 -17.99 4.06 -11.54
CA LEU A 285 -16.76 3.28 -11.60
C LEU A 285 -17.01 1.83 -11.99
N LYS A 286 -18.01 1.16 -11.40
CA LYS A 286 -18.36 -0.24 -11.74
C LYS A 286 -18.75 -0.39 -13.21
N ARG A 287 -19.45 0.58 -13.80
CA ARG A 287 -19.73 0.61 -15.22
C ARG A 287 -18.45 0.65 -16.06
N GLN A 288 -17.51 1.57 -15.74
CA GLN A 288 -16.24 1.63 -16.46
C GLN A 288 -15.39 0.36 -16.28
N ILE A 289 -15.42 -0.27 -15.10
CA ILE A 289 -14.76 -1.58 -14.86
C ILE A 289 -15.35 -2.67 -15.77
N ALA A 290 -16.67 -2.70 -15.94
CA ALA A 290 -17.33 -3.68 -16.80
C ALA A 290 -17.01 -3.48 -18.29
N GLU A 291 -16.83 -2.23 -18.73
CA GLU A 291 -16.52 -1.84 -20.10
C GLU A 291 -15.03 -1.93 -20.44
N ALA A 292 -14.15 -2.11 -19.47
CA ALA A 292 -12.71 -2.23 -19.66
C ALA A 292 -12.31 -3.69 -19.85
#